data_f85fb41734f9b05b829106f8e05b26b9
#
_entry.id   f85fb41734f9b05b829106f8e05b26b9
#
_cell.length_a   1.000
_cell.length_b   1.000
_cell.length_c   1.000
_cell.angle_alpha   90.00
_cell.angle_beta   90.00
_cell.angle_gamma   90.00
#
_symmetry.space_group_name_H-M   'P 1'
#
loop_
_entity.id
_entity.type
_entity.pdbx_description
1 polymer ?
#
loop_
_entity_poly.entity_id
_entity_poly.type
_entity_poly.pdbx_seq_one_letter_code
_entity_poly.pdbx_strand_id
1 'polypeptide(L)'
;MAISPGTIVGGYRVQGVLGAGGMGTVYLAKHPSLPRMDALKVLSGELSSDHEFRTRFEREANLAAGLDHPNIVSVYNRGEEDGQLWIAMQYVDGTDASAELARDRRAMNPLRALRITTEVGKGLDYAHRKGLLHRDVKPANFLLSSTEGDEERVLLTDFGVAKSNDDTTELTQTGSFVATIAYAPPEQLVGGHLDHRADIYSLACAFFKLLTGRNPYPATQPALVMMGHLHEPPPLATAVDPSLPAAIDHVFAKAMAKDPTDRYNTCREFTDAAAAAFSPGFVPAPASTSGSYPIQSYDPRPNTDPRVAFSGPQTVAPPVSSRRRWILGVGAGAVVVALAAGVGIWGLGDNDKSGSTIAATTTAASSTVAVSALPSKAQARAANPAFRGKTITLVDVQRMVGSSKPVSIFLGGTAQAKFLEDLGFVYNLSYAAQGDEPSPRPMKPGDSLEVASDSYVLAVRTDEDAGGGGLRGLPYQVAGTRATVIPLDDPEAVAAFRNWNPDSEQILLDKLVPLLQKRVK
;
A
#
# COMPACT_ATOMS: atom_id res chain seq x y z
N MET A 1 -16.38 -3.86 20.34
CA MET A 1 -16.10 -4.06 21.79
C MET A 1 -15.50 -5.44 21.98
N ALA A 2 -14.57 -5.63 22.94
CA ALA A 2 -14.06 -6.96 23.25
C ALA A 2 -15.16 -7.85 23.84
N ILE A 3 -15.20 -9.11 23.41
CA ILE A 3 -16.18 -10.10 23.89
C ILE A 3 -15.74 -10.55 25.28
N SER A 4 -16.67 -10.54 26.23
CA SER A 4 -16.40 -10.91 27.64
C SER A 4 -16.23 -12.43 27.80
N PRO A 5 -15.39 -12.88 28.75
CA PRO A 5 -15.31 -14.29 29.12
C PRO A 5 -16.68 -14.85 29.50
N GLY A 6 -16.96 -16.07 29.07
CA GLY A 6 -18.25 -16.76 29.24
C GLY A 6 -19.21 -16.61 28.07
N THR A 7 -19.05 -15.60 27.21
CA THR A 7 -19.86 -15.42 25.98
C THR A 7 -19.64 -16.61 25.03
N ILE A 8 -20.68 -16.96 24.31
CA ILE A 8 -20.63 -18.02 23.28
C ILE A 8 -20.64 -17.35 21.92
N VAL A 9 -19.72 -17.75 21.03
CA VAL A 9 -19.65 -17.32 19.64
C VAL A 9 -19.43 -18.56 18.77
N GLY A 10 -20.31 -18.82 17.80
CA GLY A 10 -20.27 -20.01 16.96
C GLY A 10 -20.35 -21.32 17.75
N GLY A 11 -20.93 -21.29 18.96
CA GLY A 11 -20.94 -22.41 19.90
C GLY A 11 -19.69 -22.51 20.78
N TYR A 12 -18.61 -21.77 20.49
CA TYR A 12 -17.38 -21.72 21.27
C TYR A 12 -17.53 -20.78 22.48
N ARG A 13 -17.16 -21.25 23.68
CA ARG A 13 -17.23 -20.43 24.89
C ARG A 13 -15.91 -19.70 25.13
N VAL A 14 -15.92 -18.39 24.99
CA VAL A 14 -14.77 -17.51 25.22
C VAL A 14 -14.27 -17.64 26.67
N GLN A 15 -12.96 -17.81 26.84
CA GLN A 15 -12.30 -17.88 28.15
C GLN A 15 -11.44 -16.64 28.42
N GLY A 16 -10.81 -16.08 27.38
CA GLY A 16 -9.94 -14.91 27.52
C GLY A 16 -9.45 -14.42 26.16
N VAL A 17 -8.75 -13.30 26.14
CA VAL A 17 -8.14 -12.70 24.95
C VAL A 17 -6.73 -13.26 24.80
N LEU A 18 -6.39 -13.77 23.61
CA LEU A 18 -5.03 -14.16 23.21
C LEU A 18 -4.31 -13.00 22.52
N GLY A 19 -5.03 -12.20 21.74
CA GLY A 19 -4.46 -11.05 21.03
C GLY A 19 -5.54 -10.19 20.38
N ALA A 20 -5.23 -8.92 20.16
CA ALA A 20 -6.10 -7.99 19.44
C ALA A 20 -5.30 -7.23 18.38
N GLY A 21 -5.93 -6.98 17.23
CA GLY A 21 -5.32 -6.25 16.11
C GLY A 21 -6.37 -5.54 15.25
N GLY A 22 -5.93 -4.85 14.19
CA GLY A 22 -6.81 -4.07 13.32
C GLY A 22 -7.93 -4.88 12.64
N MET A 23 -7.67 -6.15 12.35
CA MET A 23 -8.65 -7.03 11.68
C MET A 23 -9.63 -7.72 12.64
N GLY A 24 -9.40 -7.65 13.95
CA GLY A 24 -10.25 -8.33 14.95
C GLY A 24 -9.49 -8.79 16.17
N THR A 25 -10.13 -9.64 16.97
CA THR A 25 -9.58 -10.14 18.22
C THR A 25 -9.55 -11.67 18.21
N VAL A 26 -8.46 -12.25 18.70
CA VAL A 26 -8.29 -13.69 18.87
C VAL A 26 -8.53 -14.04 20.34
N TYR A 27 -9.42 -14.98 20.58
CA TYR A 27 -9.81 -15.44 21.91
C TYR A 27 -9.37 -16.89 22.15
N LEU A 28 -8.98 -17.21 23.37
CA LEU A 28 -8.96 -18.57 23.84
C LEU A 28 -10.41 -19.01 24.09
N ALA A 29 -10.86 -20.08 23.47
CA ALA A 29 -12.24 -20.52 23.58
C ALA A 29 -12.33 -22.03 23.79
N LYS A 30 -13.29 -22.46 24.62
CA LYS A 30 -13.59 -23.88 24.84
C LYS A 30 -14.43 -24.39 23.68
N HIS A 31 -14.02 -25.52 23.08
CA HIS A 31 -14.75 -26.17 22.01
C HIS A 31 -16.16 -26.60 22.48
N PRO A 32 -17.20 -26.49 21.62
CA PRO A 32 -18.59 -26.77 21.99
C PRO A 32 -18.83 -28.17 22.59
N SER A 33 -18.18 -29.18 22.05
CA SER A 33 -18.43 -30.58 22.37
C SER A 33 -17.20 -31.41 22.74
N LEU A 34 -15.99 -30.94 22.37
CA LEU A 34 -14.74 -31.65 22.64
C LEU A 34 -14.03 -31.07 23.88
N PRO A 35 -13.30 -31.88 24.66
CA PRO A 35 -12.57 -31.43 25.84
C PRO A 35 -11.23 -30.76 25.45
N ARG A 36 -11.29 -29.72 24.61
CA ARG A 36 -10.10 -28.98 24.17
C ARG A 36 -10.36 -27.47 24.11
N MET A 37 -9.28 -26.72 24.04
CA MET A 37 -9.29 -25.30 23.79
C MET A 37 -8.92 -25.04 22.33
N ASP A 38 -9.58 -24.08 21.71
CA ASP A 38 -9.31 -23.61 20.37
C ASP A 38 -9.03 -22.10 20.40
N ALA A 39 -8.31 -21.59 19.42
CA ALA A 39 -8.17 -20.16 19.17
C ALA A 39 -9.33 -19.72 18.27
N LEU A 40 -10.09 -18.73 18.74
CA LEU A 40 -11.24 -18.19 18.01
C LEU A 40 -10.97 -16.74 17.61
N LYS A 41 -10.73 -16.50 16.33
CA LYS A 41 -10.55 -15.16 15.76
C LYS A 41 -11.91 -14.62 15.35
N VAL A 42 -12.33 -13.52 15.94
CA VAL A 42 -13.56 -12.80 15.60
C VAL A 42 -13.17 -11.51 14.91
N LEU A 43 -13.66 -11.32 13.67
CA LEU A 43 -13.32 -10.18 12.84
C LEU A 43 -14.08 -8.93 13.29
N SER A 44 -13.55 -7.75 12.95
CA SER A 44 -14.24 -6.49 13.25
C SER A 44 -15.58 -6.43 12.51
N GLY A 45 -16.57 -5.74 13.09
CA GLY A 45 -17.88 -5.55 12.45
C GLY A 45 -17.79 -4.77 11.14
N GLU A 46 -16.82 -3.87 11.03
CA GLU A 46 -16.56 -3.10 9.81
C GLU A 46 -16.15 -4.03 8.65
N LEU A 47 -15.17 -4.90 8.84
CA LEU A 47 -14.76 -5.91 7.84
C LEU A 47 -15.88 -6.92 7.57
N SER A 48 -16.60 -7.33 8.60
CA SER A 48 -17.68 -8.31 8.45
C SER A 48 -18.89 -7.76 7.67
N SER A 49 -19.06 -6.44 7.58
CA SER A 49 -20.13 -5.79 6.80
C SER A 49 -19.79 -5.60 5.32
N ASP A 50 -18.52 -5.70 4.93
CA ASP A 50 -18.08 -5.57 3.55
C ASP A 50 -18.34 -6.87 2.76
N HIS A 51 -19.15 -6.77 1.71
CA HIS A 51 -19.56 -7.92 0.90
C HIS A 51 -18.40 -8.55 0.11
N GLU A 52 -17.49 -7.73 -0.40
CA GLU A 52 -16.33 -8.20 -1.15
C GLU A 52 -15.35 -8.91 -0.22
N PHE A 53 -15.08 -8.32 0.95
CA PHE A 53 -14.30 -8.93 2.01
C PHE A 53 -14.89 -10.29 2.44
N ARG A 54 -16.20 -10.39 2.67
CA ARG A 54 -16.88 -11.64 3.06
C ARG A 54 -16.66 -12.76 2.04
N THR A 55 -16.85 -12.46 0.77
CA THR A 55 -16.66 -13.44 -0.31
C THR A 55 -15.22 -13.95 -0.37
N ARG A 56 -14.25 -13.05 -0.20
CA ARG A 56 -12.83 -13.42 -0.14
C ARG A 56 -12.50 -14.25 1.09
N PHE A 57 -12.94 -13.78 2.27
CA PHE A 57 -12.78 -14.48 3.54
C PHE A 57 -13.27 -15.93 3.44
N GLU A 58 -14.46 -16.15 2.89
CA GLU A 58 -15.02 -17.48 2.74
C GLU A 58 -14.17 -18.38 1.84
N ARG A 59 -13.70 -17.85 0.72
CA ARG A 59 -12.85 -18.59 -0.22
C ARG A 59 -11.51 -18.96 0.41
N GLU A 60 -10.84 -17.98 1.02
CA GLU A 60 -9.50 -18.17 1.58
C GLU A 60 -9.53 -19.03 2.85
N ALA A 61 -10.55 -18.85 3.70
CA ALA A 61 -10.74 -19.72 4.86
C ALA A 61 -11.00 -21.18 4.46
N ASN A 62 -11.73 -21.43 3.36
CA ASN A 62 -11.91 -22.80 2.83
C ASN A 62 -10.59 -23.39 2.31
N LEU A 63 -9.76 -22.59 1.63
CA LEU A 63 -8.43 -23.04 1.20
C LEU A 63 -7.52 -23.34 2.40
N ALA A 64 -7.52 -22.46 3.41
CA ALA A 64 -6.74 -22.64 4.64
C ALA A 64 -7.18 -23.86 5.44
N ALA A 65 -8.50 -24.15 5.48
CA ALA A 65 -9.03 -25.37 6.12
C ALA A 65 -8.60 -26.67 5.43
N GLY A 66 -8.21 -26.59 4.15
CA GLY A 66 -7.66 -27.73 3.40
C GLY A 66 -6.15 -27.94 3.60
N LEU A 67 -5.48 -27.11 4.41
CA LEU A 67 -4.06 -27.28 4.71
C LEU A 67 -3.87 -28.22 5.91
N ASP A 68 -3.14 -29.30 5.69
CA ASP A 68 -2.71 -30.25 6.73
C ASP A 68 -1.19 -30.39 6.67
N HIS A 69 -0.49 -29.67 7.57
CA HIS A 69 0.97 -29.64 7.63
C HIS A 69 1.45 -29.34 9.05
N PRO A 70 2.50 -30.03 9.56
CA PRO A 70 2.98 -29.89 10.95
C PRO A 70 3.42 -28.46 11.32
N ASN A 71 3.79 -27.65 10.32
CA ASN A 71 4.21 -26.25 10.53
C ASN A 71 3.14 -25.23 10.14
N ILE A 72 1.87 -25.63 10.05
CA ILE A 72 0.74 -24.73 9.79
C ILE A 72 -0.33 -24.94 10.86
N VAL A 73 -0.85 -23.86 11.40
CA VAL A 73 -2.00 -23.90 12.32
C VAL A 73 -3.23 -24.38 11.58
N SER A 74 -3.83 -25.48 12.06
CA SER A 74 -5.03 -26.07 11.46
C SER A 74 -6.25 -25.19 11.67
N VAL A 75 -7.03 -24.94 10.62
CA VAL A 75 -8.35 -24.30 10.69
C VAL A 75 -9.39 -25.37 10.88
N TYR A 76 -10.22 -25.25 11.92
CA TYR A 76 -11.22 -26.26 12.28
C TYR A 76 -12.61 -25.92 11.80
N ASN A 77 -13.00 -24.65 11.89
CA ASN A 77 -14.33 -24.20 11.55
C ASN A 77 -14.36 -22.70 11.26
N ARG A 78 -15.40 -22.24 10.59
CA ARG A 78 -15.68 -20.82 10.36
C ARG A 78 -17.18 -20.58 10.38
N GLY A 79 -17.60 -19.35 10.59
CA GLY A 79 -19.00 -18.98 10.56
C GLY A 79 -19.22 -17.49 10.74
N GLU A 80 -20.47 -17.19 10.96
CA GLU A 80 -20.97 -15.86 11.25
C GLU A 80 -21.91 -15.93 12.45
N GLU A 81 -21.85 -14.94 13.33
CA GLU A 81 -22.78 -14.76 14.43
C GLU A 81 -22.95 -13.25 14.68
N ASP A 82 -24.18 -12.80 14.79
CA ASP A 82 -24.54 -11.38 15.00
C ASP A 82 -23.90 -10.42 13.97
N GLY A 83 -23.76 -10.87 12.71
CA GLY A 83 -23.15 -10.11 11.63
C GLY A 83 -21.61 -10.05 11.70
N GLN A 84 -20.98 -10.76 12.63
CA GLN A 84 -19.52 -10.85 12.72
C GLN A 84 -19.02 -12.21 12.22
N LEU A 85 -18.02 -12.15 11.34
CA LEU A 85 -17.33 -13.35 10.86
C LEU A 85 -16.35 -13.84 11.93
N TRP A 86 -16.25 -15.17 12.06
CA TRP A 86 -15.30 -15.80 12.96
C TRP A 86 -14.65 -17.03 12.31
N ILE A 87 -13.46 -17.38 12.80
CA ILE A 87 -12.72 -18.59 12.42
C ILE A 87 -12.15 -19.26 13.67
N ALA A 88 -12.41 -20.56 13.82
CA ALA A 88 -11.86 -21.38 14.88
C ALA A 88 -10.66 -22.18 14.36
N MET A 89 -9.56 -22.15 15.08
CA MET A 89 -8.30 -22.75 14.68
C MET A 89 -7.58 -23.40 15.87
N GLN A 90 -6.55 -24.16 15.56
CA GLN A 90 -5.71 -24.79 16.56
C GLN A 90 -5.16 -23.74 17.55
N TYR A 91 -5.39 -23.97 18.84
CA TYR A 91 -4.69 -23.24 19.90
C TYR A 91 -3.29 -23.82 20.03
N VAL A 92 -2.30 -22.95 20.03
CA VAL A 92 -0.89 -23.28 20.28
C VAL A 92 -0.53 -22.68 21.62
N ASP A 93 -0.22 -23.54 22.60
CA ASP A 93 0.26 -23.10 23.89
C ASP A 93 1.73 -22.70 23.77
N GLY A 94 1.98 -21.39 23.97
CA GLY A 94 3.32 -20.83 23.75
C GLY A 94 3.29 -19.34 23.48
N THR A 95 4.26 -18.89 22.69
CA THR A 95 4.43 -17.47 22.32
C THR A 95 4.65 -17.34 20.80
N ASP A 96 4.75 -16.13 20.27
CA ASP A 96 5.21 -15.89 18.91
C ASP A 96 6.69 -15.48 18.87
N ALA A 97 7.34 -15.63 17.70
CA ALA A 97 8.75 -15.34 17.54
C ALA A 97 9.09 -13.84 17.70
N SER A 98 8.15 -12.92 17.52
CA SER A 98 8.35 -11.50 17.76
C SER A 98 8.37 -11.18 19.25
N ALA A 99 7.43 -11.73 20.01
CA ALA A 99 7.37 -11.58 21.47
C ALA A 99 8.58 -12.27 22.13
N GLU A 100 8.96 -13.47 21.64
CA GLU A 100 10.15 -14.18 22.13
C GLU A 100 11.44 -13.38 21.90
N LEU A 101 11.63 -12.82 20.70
CA LEU A 101 12.77 -11.95 20.39
C LEU A 101 12.80 -10.68 21.25
N ALA A 102 11.63 -10.10 21.55
CA ALA A 102 11.53 -8.92 22.42
C ALA A 102 11.79 -9.24 23.89
N ARG A 103 11.38 -10.43 24.35
CA ARG A 103 11.59 -10.92 25.71
C ARG A 103 13.06 -11.24 25.99
N ASP A 104 13.69 -12.00 25.11
CA ASP A 104 15.10 -12.38 25.25
C ASP A 104 15.79 -12.50 23.89
N ARG A 105 16.52 -11.44 23.54
CA ARG A 105 17.34 -11.41 22.31
C ARG A 105 18.38 -12.51 22.26
N ARG A 106 18.90 -12.97 23.40
CA ARG A 106 19.95 -14.00 23.45
C ARG A 106 19.39 -15.40 23.23
N ALA A 107 18.13 -15.63 23.63
CA ALA A 107 17.45 -16.90 23.35
C ALA A 107 17.20 -17.12 21.86
N MET A 108 17.15 -16.04 21.05
CA MET A 108 17.05 -16.10 19.59
C MET A 108 18.46 -16.13 18.96
N ASN A 109 19.23 -17.20 19.23
CA ASN A 109 20.52 -17.39 18.58
C ASN A 109 20.38 -17.72 17.08
N PRO A 110 21.44 -17.56 16.26
CA PRO A 110 21.37 -17.75 14.81
C PRO A 110 20.85 -19.12 14.36
N LEU A 111 21.19 -20.19 15.06
CA LEU A 111 20.72 -21.53 14.69
C LEU A 111 19.22 -21.73 14.99
N ARG A 112 18.72 -21.17 16.11
CA ARG A 112 17.29 -21.19 16.41
C ARG A 112 16.51 -20.34 15.40
N ALA A 113 17.01 -19.15 15.06
CA ALA A 113 16.42 -18.29 14.03
C ALA A 113 16.35 -19.00 12.67
N LEU A 114 17.44 -19.68 12.26
CA LEU A 114 17.48 -20.49 11.04
C LEU A 114 16.48 -21.66 11.08
N ARG A 115 16.39 -22.40 12.20
CA ARG A 115 15.42 -23.48 12.36
C ARG A 115 13.99 -22.98 12.24
N ILE A 116 13.62 -21.90 12.97
CA ILE A 116 12.30 -21.30 12.89
C ILE A 116 11.96 -20.92 11.44
N THR A 117 12.89 -20.24 10.76
CA THR A 117 12.71 -19.81 9.36
C THR A 117 12.55 -21.01 8.42
N THR A 118 13.31 -22.09 8.65
CA THR A 118 13.23 -23.32 7.84
C THR A 118 11.89 -24.03 8.02
N GLU A 119 11.39 -24.12 9.25
CA GLU A 119 10.11 -24.78 9.51
C GLU A 119 8.92 -23.96 8.96
N VAL A 120 8.96 -22.64 9.10
CA VAL A 120 7.99 -21.73 8.44
C VAL A 120 8.06 -21.89 6.91
N GLY A 121 9.28 -21.95 6.35
CA GLY A 121 9.48 -22.15 4.91
C GLY A 121 8.87 -23.43 4.38
N LYS A 122 8.92 -24.53 5.14
CA LYS A 122 8.25 -25.81 4.79
C LYS A 122 6.72 -25.63 4.70
N GLY A 123 6.13 -24.92 5.67
CA GLY A 123 4.71 -24.60 5.69
C GLY A 123 4.31 -23.72 4.50
N LEU A 124 5.09 -22.67 4.19
CA LEU A 124 4.86 -21.81 3.04
C LEU A 124 4.93 -22.57 1.71
N ASP A 125 5.98 -23.36 1.48
CA ASP A 125 6.10 -24.17 0.26
C ASP A 125 4.95 -25.18 0.10
N TYR A 126 4.42 -25.70 1.21
CA TYR A 126 3.24 -26.55 1.15
C TYR A 126 2.00 -25.77 0.72
N ALA A 127 1.74 -24.59 1.30
CA ALA A 127 0.62 -23.74 0.94
C ALA A 127 0.71 -23.24 -0.51
N HIS A 128 1.90 -22.88 -0.98
CA HIS A 128 2.16 -22.44 -2.35
C HIS A 128 1.80 -23.53 -3.38
N ARG A 129 2.15 -24.79 -3.10
CA ARG A 129 1.74 -25.93 -3.96
C ARG A 129 0.22 -26.15 -4.00
N LYS A 130 -0.51 -25.66 -2.98
CA LYS A 130 -1.97 -25.66 -2.93
C LYS A 130 -2.61 -24.39 -3.53
N GLY A 131 -1.79 -23.48 -4.08
CA GLY A 131 -2.25 -22.23 -4.68
C GLY A 131 -2.62 -21.13 -3.67
N LEU A 132 -2.19 -21.25 -2.41
CA LEU A 132 -2.46 -20.27 -1.38
C LEU A 132 -1.18 -19.50 -1.02
N LEU A 133 -1.23 -18.16 -1.12
CA LEU A 133 -0.21 -17.24 -0.65
C LEU A 133 -0.52 -16.79 0.78
N HIS A 134 0.51 -16.55 1.59
CA HIS A 134 0.33 -16.08 2.96
C HIS A 134 0.12 -14.56 3.06
N ARG A 135 0.85 -13.75 2.30
CA ARG A 135 0.75 -12.28 2.18
C ARG A 135 1.01 -11.46 3.45
N ASP A 136 1.28 -12.12 4.57
CA ASP A 136 1.59 -11.46 5.86
C ASP A 136 2.64 -12.22 6.66
N VAL A 137 3.70 -12.68 6.00
CA VAL A 137 4.79 -13.42 6.63
C VAL A 137 5.60 -12.47 7.52
N LYS A 138 5.55 -12.70 8.84
CA LYS A 138 6.25 -11.89 9.86
C LYS A 138 6.44 -12.68 11.16
N PRO A 139 7.42 -12.35 12.01
CA PRO A 139 7.68 -13.09 13.25
C PRO A 139 6.49 -13.22 14.22
N ALA A 140 5.58 -12.25 14.24
CA ALA A 140 4.36 -12.32 15.06
C ALA A 140 3.38 -13.43 14.61
N ASN A 141 3.52 -13.94 13.38
CA ASN A 141 2.73 -15.04 12.86
C ASN A 141 3.46 -16.40 12.94
N PHE A 142 4.64 -16.46 13.58
CA PHE A 142 5.40 -17.70 13.82
C PHE A 142 5.19 -18.12 15.27
N LEU A 143 4.25 -19.02 15.51
CA LEU A 143 3.93 -19.51 16.86
C LEU A 143 4.97 -20.57 17.28
N LEU A 144 5.49 -20.40 18.50
CA LEU A 144 6.45 -21.27 19.14
C LEU A 144 5.76 -21.98 20.29
N SER A 145 5.62 -23.30 20.20
CA SER A 145 5.02 -24.12 21.27
C SER A 145 5.99 -24.22 22.44
N SER A 146 5.48 -24.11 23.65
CA SER A 146 6.25 -24.17 24.90
C SER A 146 5.99 -25.43 25.74
N THR A 147 5.48 -26.50 25.14
CA THR A 147 5.16 -27.74 25.88
C THR A 147 6.43 -28.27 26.58
N GLU A 148 6.37 -28.36 27.90
CA GLU A 148 7.50 -28.76 28.73
C GLU A 148 7.90 -30.22 28.43
N GLY A 149 9.17 -30.45 28.12
CA GLY A 149 9.72 -31.77 27.81
C GLY A 149 9.63 -32.18 26.33
N ASP A 150 8.92 -31.45 25.48
CA ASP A 150 8.87 -31.66 24.04
C ASP A 150 9.79 -30.72 23.28
N GLU A 151 10.20 -31.13 22.08
CA GLU A 151 10.91 -30.26 21.16
C GLU A 151 10.02 -29.09 20.73
N GLU A 152 10.55 -27.85 20.79
CA GLU A 152 9.81 -26.65 20.40
C GLU A 152 9.27 -26.78 18.96
N ARG A 153 7.97 -26.72 18.80
CA ARG A 153 7.30 -26.75 17.49
C ARG A 153 7.14 -25.32 16.97
N VAL A 154 7.26 -25.16 15.67
CA VAL A 154 7.03 -23.89 14.97
C VAL A 154 5.84 -24.04 14.03
N LEU A 155 4.83 -23.20 14.22
CA LEU A 155 3.61 -23.20 13.42
C LEU A 155 3.36 -21.81 12.82
N LEU A 156 3.07 -21.76 11.54
CA LEU A 156 2.67 -20.54 10.83
C LEU A 156 1.16 -20.36 10.98
N THR A 157 0.74 -19.18 11.41
CA THR A 157 -0.67 -18.81 11.59
C THR A 157 -1.04 -17.60 10.73
N ASP A 158 -2.33 -17.28 10.67
CA ASP A 158 -2.85 -16.10 9.99
C ASP A 158 -2.49 -16.02 8.50
N PHE A 159 -2.71 -17.12 7.76
CA PHE A 159 -2.78 -17.03 6.30
C PHE A 159 -3.73 -15.90 5.93
N GLY A 160 -3.32 -15.04 5.00
CA GLY A 160 -3.92 -13.74 4.69
C GLY A 160 -5.39 -13.75 4.28
N VAL A 161 -6.22 -14.54 4.99
CA VAL A 161 -7.67 -14.72 4.80
C VAL A 161 -8.44 -13.39 4.76
N ALA A 162 -7.79 -12.32 5.17
CA ALA A 162 -8.37 -10.99 5.26
C ALA A 162 -7.65 -9.93 4.39
N LYS A 163 -6.64 -10.29 3.58
CA LYS A 163 -5.85 -9.32 2.78
C LYS A 163 -6.12 -9.48 1.29
N SER A 164 -6.59 -8.42 0.64
CA SER A 164 -6.71 -8.28 -0.82
C SER A 164 -5.40 -7.83 -1.46
N ASN A 165 -5.22 -8.10 -2.76
CA ASN A 165 -4.19 -7.42 -3.56
C ASN A 165 -4.45 -5.90 -3.63
N ASP A 166 -5.70 -5.46 -3.41
CA ASP A 166 -6.13 -4.06 -3.44
C ASP A 166 -6.16 -3.39 -2.06
N ASP A 167 -5.96 -4.14 -0.96
CA ASP A 167 -5.99 -3.63 0.43
C ASP A 167 -4.78 -2.77 0.84
N THR A 168 -4.21 -2.03 -0.11
CA THR A 168 -3.40 -0.86 0.24
C THR A 168 -4.21 0.18 1.02
N THR A 169 -5.53 0.02 1.12
CA THR A 169 -6.48 0.96 1.74
C THR A 169 -6.52 0.85 3.27
N GLU A 170 -6.47 -0.33 3.83
CA GLU A 170 -6.49 -0.54 5.30
C GLU A 170 -5.16 -0.20 5.98
N LEU A 171 -4.15 0.05 5.20
CA LEU A 171 -2.79 0.35 5.63
C LEU A 171 -2.64 1.72 6.36
N THR A 172 -3.68 2.54 6.50
CA THR A 172 -3.54 3.93 6.98
C THR A 172 -4.03 4.22 8.40
N GLN A 173 -4.69 3.30 9.09
CA GLN A 173 -5.19 3.53 10.45
C GLN A 173 -4.38 2.74 11.49
N THR A 174 -3.58 3.47 12.29
CA THR A 174 -2.91 3.07 13.54
C THR A 174 -1.46 2.54 13.42
N GLY A 175 -0.71 2.59 14.55
CA GLY A 175 0.68 2.12 14.70
C GLY A 175 0.92 0.65 14.31
N SER A 176 -0.13 -0.14 14.08
CA SER A 176 -0.11 -1.48 13.48
C SER A 176 0.37 -1.49 12.03
N PHE A 177 0.24 -0.36 11.32
CA PHE A 177 0.65 -0.16 9.93
C PHE A 177 2.15 -0.32 9.70
N VAL A 178 2.98 0.36 10.52
CA VAL A 178 4.44 0.27 10.40
C VAL A 178 4.92 -1.17 10.62
N ALA A 179 4.26 -1.91 11.51
CA ALA A 179 4.61 -3.29 11.80
C ALA A 179 4.35 -4.24 10.62
N THR A 180 3.36 -3.95 9.78
CA THR A 180 3.03 -4.79 8.62
C THR A 180 3.91 -4.47 7.40
N ILE A 181 4.15 -3.18 7.10
CA ILE A 181 4.99 -2.80 5.95
C ILE A 181 6.46 -3.17 6.11
N ALA A 182 6.93 -3.38 7.34
CA ALA A 182 8.32 -3.75 7.62
C ALA A 182 8.78 -5.08 6.97
N TYR A 183 7.85 -5.86 6.42
CA TYR A 183 8.09 -7.15 5.76
C TYR A 183 7.49 -7.21 4.36
N ALA A 184 6.81 -6.14 3.92
CA ALA A 184 6.08 -6.16 2.66
C ALA A 184 7.03 -6.14 1.44
N PRO A 185 6.84 -7.04 0.46
CA PRO A 185 7.65 -7.03 -0.75
C PRO A 185 7.33 -5.83 -1.65
N PRO A 186 8.27 -5.38 -2.50
CA PRO A 186 8.09 -4.23 -3.38
C PRO A 186 6.80 -4.28 -4.20
N GLU A 187 6.52 -5.41 -4.82
CA GLU A 187 5.34 -5.62 -5.65
C GLU A 187 4.02 -5.49 -4.87
N GLN A 188 3.98 -5.86 -3.61
CA GLN A 188 2.80 -5.68 -2.76
C GLN A 188 2.58 -4.20 -2.42
N LEU A 189 3.67 -3.44 -2.21
CA LEU A 189 3.59 -2.02 -1.88
C LEU A 189 3.10 -1.16 -3.05
N VAL A 190 3.31 -1.62 -4.28
CA VAL A 190 2.85 -0.92 -5.50
C VAL A 190 1.55 -1.48 -6.07
N GLY A 191 0.91 -2.47 -5.40
CA GLY A 191 -0.31 -3.10 -5.90
C GLY A 191 -0.09 -3.98 -7.15
N GLY A 192 1.13 -4.52 -7.30
CA GLY A 192 1.50 -5.40 -8.40
C GLY A 192 0.96 -6.82 -8.22
N HIS A 193 1.16 -7.64 -9.26
CA HIS A 193 0.81 -9.07 -9.20
C HIS A 193 1.70 -9.81 -8.19
N LEU A 194 1.10 -10.54 -7.27
CA LEU A 194 1.79 -11.33 -6.26
C LEU A 194 1.88 -12.79 -6.67
N ASP A 195 3.07 -13.37 -6.58
CA ASP A 195 3.31 -14.80 -6.62
C ASP A 195 3.95 -15.29 -5.30
N HIS A 196 4.29 -16.57 -5.22
CA HIS A 196 4.89 -17.20 -4.03
C HIS A 196 6.23 -16.57 -3.60
N ARG A 197 6.92 -15.84 -4.49
CA ARG A 197 8.19 -15.16 -4.21
C ARG A 197 7.98 -13.90 -3.34
N ALA A 198 6.76 -13.40 -3.27
CA ALA A 198 6.37 -12.35 -2.31
C ALA A 198 6.55 -12.84 -0.87
N ASP A 199 6.09 -14.06 -0.56
CA ASP A 199 6.25 -14.66 0.76
C ASP A 199 7.71 -15.00 1.08
N ILE A 200 8.53 -15.35 0.07
CA ILE A 200 9.98 -15.58 0.24
C ILE A 200 10.69 -14.28 0.64
N TYR A 201 10.37 -13.16 0.02
CA TYR A 201 10.89 -11.85 0.39
C TYR A 201 10.54 -11.51 1.85
N SER A 202 9.27 -11.67 2.22
CA SER A 202 8.78 -11.41 3.57
C SER A 202 9.42 -12.33 4.61
N LEU A 203 9.64 -13.62 4.26
CA LEU A 203 10.34 -14.58 5.09
C LEU A 203 11.82 -14.18 5.30
N ALA A 204 12.47 -13.66 4.26
CA ALA A 204 13.84 -13.14 4.38
C ALA A 204 13.89 -11.90 5.29
N CYS A 205 12.94 -10.97 5.19
CA CYS A 205 12.83 -9.84 6.11
C CYS A 205 12.64 -10.31 7.58
N ALA A 206 11.78 -11.31 7.78
CA ALA A 206 11.55 -11.90 9.09
C ALA A 206 12.82 -12.57 9.64
N PHE A 207 13.53 -13.34 8.81
CA PHE A 207 14.80 -13.97 9.18
C PHE A 207 15.88 -12.93 9.52
N PHE A 208 16.01 -11.88 8.73
CA PHE A 208 16.92 -10.77 9.02
C PHE A 208 16.65 -10.20 10.42
N LYS A 209 15.38 -9.97 10.76
CA LYS A 209 14.99 -9.47 12.09
C LYS A 209 15.30 -10.46 13.20
N LEU A 210 15.04 -11.74 13.00
CA LEU A 210 15.37 -12.78 14.01
C LEU A 210 16.87 -12.88 14.26
N LEU A 211 17.71 -12.75 13.22
CA LEU A 211 19.16 -12.76 13.33
C LEU A 211 19.72 -11.49 13.98
N THR A 212 19.25 -10.31 13.54
CA THR A 212 19.88 -9.03 13.89
C THR A 212 19.15 -8.28 15.01
N GLY A 213 17.91 -8.64 15.32
CA GLY A 213 17.01 -7.90 16.22
C GLY A 213 16.43 -6.63 15.60
N ARG A 214 16.76 -6.30 14.34
CA ARG A 214 16.30 -5.08 13.65
C ARG A 214 15.58 -5.42 12.35
N ASN A 215 14.62 -4.59 11.96
CA ASN A 215 14.03 -4.69 10.64
C ASN A 215 15.06 -4.34 9.57
N PRO A 216 14.94 -4.88 8.32
CA PRO A 216 15.86 -4.57 7.23
C PRO A 216 15.97 -3.06 6.94
N TYR A 217 14.85 -2.37 6.94
CA TYR A 217 14.77 -0.92 6.71
C TYR A 217 14.15 -0.25 7.93
N PRO A 218 14.97 0.03 8.97
CA PRO A 218 14.47 0.60 10.23
C PRO A 218 14.18 2.09 10.07
N ALA A 219 12.91 2.47 10.08
CA ALA A 219 12.50 3.87 10.12
C ALA A 219 11.21 4.01 10.96
N THR A 220 11.02 5.20 11.53
CA THR A 220 9.83 5.52 12.31
C THR A 220 8.65 5.94 11.43
N GLN A 221 8.94 6.45 10.23
CA GLN A 221 7.93 6.90 9.28
C GLN A 221 7.63 5.77 8.28
N PRO A 222 6.35 5.40 8.12
CA PRO A 222 5.94 4.36 7.17
C PRO A 222 6.47 4.55 5.76
N ALA A 223 6.43 5.78 5.26
CA ALA A 223 6.90 6.12 3.93
C ALA A 223 8.39 5.79 3.72
N LEU A 224 9.24 6.01 4.73
CA LEU A 224 10.67 5.67 4.64
C LEU A 224 10.90 4.16 4.65
N VAL A 225 10.10 3.40 5.42
CA VAL A 225 10.15 1.93 5.38
C VAL A 225 9.77 1.43 3.99
N MET A 226 8.67 1.95 3.40
CA MET A 226 8.25 1.62 2.04
C MET A 226 9.36 1.94 1.02
N MET A 227 9.99 3.11 1.14
CA MET A 227 11.11 3.52 0.27
C MET A 227 12.28 2.55 0.34
N GLY A 228 12.64 2.10 1.54
CA GLY A 228 13.67 1.09 1.73
C GLY A 228 13.33 -0.20 0.98
N HIS A 229 12.11 -0.72 1.13
CA HIS A 229 11.65 -1.91 0.42
C HIS A 229 11.65 -1.73 -1.10
N LEU A 230 11.25 -0.55 -1.59
CA LEU A 230 11.12 -0.29 -3.03
C LEU A 230 12.48 -0.03 -3.71
N HIS A 231 13.38 0.72 -3.08
CA HIS A 231 14.51 1.32 -3.77
C HIS A 231 15.88 1.08 -3.13
N GLU A 232 15.96 0.87 -1.80
CA GLU A 232 17.26 0.67 -1.17
C GLU A 232 17.75 -0.76 -1.39
N PRO A 233 19.06 -0.99 -1.59
CA PRO A 233 19.60 -2.34 -1.69
C PRO A 233 19.32 -3.13 -0.40
N PRO A 234 19.25 -4.48 -0.46
CA PRO A 234 19.15 -5.29 0.73
C PRO A 234 20.28 -4.98 1.71
N PRO A 235 19.96 -4.76 3.01
CA PRO A 235 20.98 -4.39 3.99
C PRO A 235 21.89 -5.58 4.31
N LEU A 236 23.14 -5.30 4.67
CA LEU A 236 24.07 -6.32 5.12
C LEU A 236 23.75 -6.70 6.57
N ALA A 237 23.47 -7.98 6.82
CA ALA A 237 23.24 -8.49 8.17
C ALA A 237 24.52 -8.39 9.02
N THR A 238 25.69 -8.58 8.39
CA THR A 238 27.00 -8.44 9.04
C THR A 238 27.33 -7.01 9.46
N ALA A 239 26.73 -5.99 8.83
CA ALA A 239 26.87 -4.60 9.28
C ALA A 239 26.11 -4.33 10.59
N VAL A 240 25.08 -5.13 10.89
CA VAL A 240 24.31 -5.05 12.15
C VAL A 240 24.88 -5.96 13.22
N ASP A 241 25.26 -7.19 12.84
CA ASP A 241 25.88 -8.17 13.72
C ASP A 241 27.13 -8.77 13.03
N PRO A 242 28.33 -8.24 13.34
CA PRO A 242 29.59 -8.71 12.73
C PRO A 242 29.99 -10.17 13.07
N SER A 243 29.28 -10.80 14.00
CA SER A 243 29.52 -12.22 14.34
C SER A 243 28.90 -13.18 13.32
N LEU A 244 28.03 -12.70 12.44
CA LEU A 244 27.41 -13.50 11.39
C LEU A 244 28.40 -13.79 10.26
N PRO A 245 28.31 -14.96 9.60
CA PRO A 245 29.16 -15.27 8.47
C PRO A 245 28.86 -14.36 7.28
N ALA A 246 29.91 -13.84 6.61
CA ALA A 246 29.76 -12.93 5.46
C ALA A 246 28.89 -13.51 4.32
N ALA A 247 28.86 -14.83 4.19
CA ALA A 247 28.05 -15.53 3.19
C ALA A 247 26.54 -15.25 3.34
N ILE A 248 26.05 -14.92 4.56
CA ILE A 248 24.64 -14.66 4.79
C ILE A 248 24.15 -13.38 4.07
N ASP A 249 25.02 -12.39 3.87
CA ASP A 249 24.67 -11.16 3.16
C ASP A 249 24.31 -11.43 1.70
N HIS A 250 24.97 -12.38 1.04
CA HIS A 250 24.62 -12.81 -0.32
C HIS A 250 23.26 -13.52 -0.38
N VAL A 251 22.92 -14.28 0.67
CA VAL A 251 21.62 -14.94 0.78
C VAL A 251 20.51 -13.90 0.88
N PHE A 252 20.68 -12.87 1.73
CA PHE A 252 19.74 -11.76 1.84
C PHE A 252 19.66 -10.93 0.56
N ALA A 253 20.79 -10.64 -0.07
CA ALA A 253 20.84 -9.89 -1.33
C ALA A 253 19.97 -10.55 -2.41
N LYS A 254 20.02 -11.89 -2.51
CA LYS A 254 19.17 -12.64 -3.44
C LYS A 254 17.72 -12.74 -2.97
N ALA A 255 17.45 -13.14 -1.73
CA ALA A 255 16.08 -13.33 -1.23
C ALA A 255 15.26 -12.03 -1.20
N MET A 256 15.94 -10.89 -0.96
CA MET A 256 15.33 -9.57 -0.91
C MET A 256 15.56 -8.75 -2.20
N ALA A 257 15.88 -9.39 -3.33
CA ALA A 257 15.96 -8.73 -4.62
C ALA A 257 14.63 -8.02 -4.95
N LYS A 258 14.71 -6.85 -5.60
CA LYS A 258 13.53 -6.04 -5.89
C LYS A 258 12.65 -6.70 -6.95
N ASP A 259 13.26 -7.24 -8.00
CA ASP A 259 12.54 -8.05 -8.98
C ASP A 259 12.29 -9.45 -8.40
N PRO A 260 11.04 -9.94 -8.37
CA PRO A 260 10.73 -11.29 -7.90
C PRO A 260 11.46 -12.39 -8.67
N THR A 261 11.80 -12.16 -9.95
CA THR A 261 12.48 -13.17 -10.80
C THR A 261 13.94 -13.41 -10.38
N ASP A 262 14.57 -12.45 -9.70
CA ASP A 262 15.93 -12.57 -9.19
C ASP A 262 16.03 -13.31 -7.85
N ARG A 263 14.88 -13.59 -7.20
CA ARG A 263 14.80 -14.27 -5.91
C ARG A 263 14.97 -15.79 -6.04
N TYR A 264 14.92 -16.47 -4.90
CA TYR A 264 14.80 -17.93 -4.86
C TYR A 264 13.41 -18.35 -5.37
N ASN A 265 13.32 -19.57 -5.96
CA ASN A 265 12.05 -20.09 -6.46
C ASN A 265 11.22 -20.81 -5.39
N THR A 266 11.83 -21.23 -4.29
CA THR A 266 11.13 -21.87 -3.16
C THR A 266 11.69 -21.37 -1.85
N CYS A 267 10.88 -21.43 -0.78
CA CYS A 267 11.36 -21.15 0.58
C CYS A 267 12.46 -22.12 0.98
N ARG A 268 12.38 -23.37 0.52
CA ARG A 268 13.42 -24.39 0.75
C ARG A 268 14.76 -23.96 0.14
N GLU A 269 14.80 -23.53 -1.13
CA GLU A 269 16.04 -23.03 -1.74
C GLU A 269 16.68 -21.90 -0.93
N PHE A 270 15.84 -20.96 -0.45
CA PHE A 270 16.29 -19.86 0.41
C PHE A 270 16.88 -20.38 1.73
N THR A 271 16.17 -21.27 2.43
CA THR A 271 16.60 -21.76 3.75
C THR A 271 17.79 -22.72 3.65
N ASP A 272 17.90 -23.50 2.57
CA ASP A 272 19.08 -24.34 2.30
C ASP A 272 20.33 -23.47 2.04
N ALA A 273 20.17 -22.37 1.27
CA ALA A 273 21.26 -21.41 1.07
C ALA A 273 21.66 -20.70 2.37
N ALA A 274 20.68 -20.35 3.22
CA ALA A 274 20.94 -19.78 4.53
C ALA A 274 21.68 -20.77 5.44
N ALA A 275 21.27 -22.04 5.48
CA ALA A 275 21.95 -23.09 6.25
C ALA A 275 23.40 -23.32 5.77
N ALA A 276 23.62 -23.32 4.45
CA ALA A 276 24.94 -23.44 3.87
C ALA A 276 25.87 -22.27 4.30
N ALA A 277 25.34 -21.05 4.41
CA ALA A 277 26.09 -19.87 4.83
C ALA A 277 26.61 -19.97 6.27
N PHE A 278 25.98 -20.77 7.14
CA PHE A 278 26.46 -21.06 8.50
C PHE A 278 27.42 -22.27 8.58
N SER A 279 27.65 -22.98 7.47
CA SER A 279 28.56 -24.14 7.46
C SER A 279 30.00 -23.68 7.37
N PRO A 280 30.94 -24.26 8.15
CA PRO A 280 32.35 -23.93 8.05
C PRO A 280 32.91 -24.18 6.64
N GLY A 281 33.58 -23.18 6.04
CA GLY A 281 34.24 -23.31 4.74
C GLY A 281 33.32 -23.04 3.52
N PHE A 282 32.09 -22.61 3.71
CA PHE A 282 31.24 -22.22 2.59
C PHE A 282 31.77 -20.95 1.92
N VAL A 283 32.13 -21.05 0.63
CA VAL A 283 32.45 -19.92 -0.24
C VAL A 283 31.27 -19.75 -1.19
N PRO A 284 30.57 -18.61 -1.16
CA PRO A 284 29.48 -18.38 -2.10
C PRO A 284 29.96 -18.45 -3.55
N ALA A 285 29.24 -19.12 -4.43
CA ALA A 285 29.51 -19.03 -5.85
C ALA A 285 29.35 -17.54 -6.27
N PRO A 286 30.28 -17.00 -7.09
CA PRO A 286 30.17 -15.64 -7.57
C PRO A 286 28.81 -15.48 -8.26
N ALA A 287 28.08 -14.40 -7.92
CA ALA A 287 26.84 -14.06 -8.59
C ALA A 287 27.12 -13.99 -10.08
N SER A 288 26.40 -14.78 -10.88
CA SER A 288 26.46 -14.69 -12.33
C SER A 288 25.92 -13.31 -12.70
N THR A 289 26.81 -12.36 -12.93
CA THR A 289 26.49 -11.05 -13.50
C THR A 289 26.09 -11.27 -14.95
N SER A 290 24.84 -11.64 -15.18
CA SER A 290 24.23 -11.55 -16.51
C SER A 290 24.02 -10.06 -16.80
N GLY A 291 24.94 -9.45 -17.56
CA GLY A 291 24.78 -8.08 -18.03
C GLY A 291 26.03 -7.21 -18.00
N SER A 292 27.23 -7.76 -18.27
CA SER A 292 28.30 -6.91 -18.75
C SER A 292 28.10 -6.66 -20.24
N TYR A 293 27.44 -5.55 -20.57
CA TYR A 293 27.64 -4.98 -21.90
C TYR A 293 29.10 -4.52 -21.98
N PRO A 294 29.89 -4.98 -22.97
CA PRO A 294 31.23 -4.46 -23.15
C PRO A 294 31.12 -2.97 -23.48
N ILE A 295 31.62 -2.14 -22.59
CA ILE A 295 31.88 -0.74 -22.91
C ILE A 295 32.98 -0.76 -23.96
N GLN A 296 32.62 -0.58 -25.21
CA GLN A 296 33.59 -0.27 -26.26
C GLN A 296 34.20 1.09 -25.92
N SER A 297 35.43 1.07 -25.44
CA SER A 297 36.25 2.28 -25.32
C SER A 297 36.44 2.85 -26.72
N TYR A 298 35.84 3.99 -26.98
CA TYR A 298 36.06 4.77 -28.20
C TYR A 298 37.47 5.35 -28.16
N ASP A 299 38.37 4.81 -28.99
CA ASP A 299 39.73 5.34 -29.22
C ASP A 299 39.67 6.36 -30.38
N PRO A 300 39.89 7.66 -30.14
CA PRO A 300 39.77 8.69 -31.18
C PRO A 300 41.05 8.83 -32.01
N ARG A 301 41.59 7.75 -32.58
CA ARG A 301 42.69 7.87 -33.56
C ARG A 301 42.13 7.78 -34.96
N PRO A 302 42.46 8.74 -35.85
CA PRO A 302 42.02 8.70 -37.24
C PRO A 302 42.79 7.57 -37.98
N ASN A 303 42.07 6.55 -38.44
CA ASN A 303 42.63 5.51 -39.29
C ASN A 303 42.64 6.01 -40.75
N THR A 304 43.84 6.36 -41.22
CA THR A 304 44.11 6.68 -42.64
C THR A 304 44.64 5.42 -43.33
N ASP A 305 43.75 4.54 -43.77
CA ASP A 305 44.11 3.50 -44.74
C ASP A 305 43.07 3.43 -45.87
N PRO A 306 43.48 3.77 -47.12
CA PRO A 306 42.56 3.92 -48.26
C PRO A 306 42.53 2.66 -49.13
N ARG A 307 42.14 1.49 -48.64
CA ARG A 307 41.90 0.29 -49.46
C ARG A 307 40.94 -0.69 -48.79
N VAL A 308 39.65 -0.43 -48.83
CA VAL A 308 38.64 -1.52 -48.82
C VAL A 308 37.50 -1.13 -49.77
N ALA A 309 37.34 -1.94 -50.80
CA ALA A 309 36.33 -1.82 -51.84
C ALA A 309 34.93 -2.10 -51.28
N PHE A 310 33.97 -1.28 -51.70
CA PHE A 310 32.55 -1.50 -51.48
C PHE A 310 32.08 -2.81 -52.14
N SER A 311 31.55 -3.73 -51.32
CA SER A 311 30.69 -4.81 -51.79
C SER A 311 29.27 -4.52 -51.29
N GLY A 312 28.33 -4.35 -52.20
CA GLY A 312 26.94 -3.97 -51.95
C GLY A 312 26.12 -5.03 -51.21
N PRO A 313 24.92 -4.67 -50.75
CA PRO A 313 24.09 -5.51 -49.89
C PRO A 313 23.47 -6.69 -50.66
N GLN A 314 23.71 -7.91 -50.16
CA GLN A 314 22.95 -9.09 -50.60
C GLN A 314 21.62 -9.14 -49.85
N THR A 315 20.53 -9.08 -50.61
CA THR A 315 19.17 -9.35 -50.18
C THR A 315 19.00 -10.84 -49.88
N VAL A 316 18.76 -11.17 -48.62
CA VAL A 316 18.33 -12.51 -48.20
C VAL A 316 16.80 -12.54 -48.18
N ALA A 317 16.19 -13.39 -49.00
CA ALA A 317 14.76 -13.65 -49.04
C ALA A 317 14.31 -14.48 -47.83
N PRO A 318 13.11 -14.25 -47.27
CA PRO A 318 12.60 -15.04 -46.16
C PRO A 318 12.05 -16.40 -46.64
N PRO A 319 12.10 -17.45 -45.78
CA PRO A 319 11.55 -18.75 -46.11
C PRO A 319 10.02 -18.77 -46.11
N VAL A 320 9.47 -19.39 -47.12
CA VAL A 320 8.03 -19.63 -47.32
C VAL A 320 7.58 -20.73 -46.36
N SER A 321 6.65 -20.44 -45.44
CA SER A 321 5.94 -21.46 -44.68
C SER A 321 4.55 -21.73 -45.29
N SER A 322 4.29 -23.00 -45.47
CA SER A 322 3.13 -23.62 -46.12
C SER A 322 1.81 -23.31 -45.43
N ARG A 323 0.84 -22.92 -46.25
CA ARG A 323 -0.59 -22.78 -45.94
C ARG A 323 -1.20 -24.13 -45.54
N ARG A 324 -1.94 -24.15 -44.44
CA ARG A 324 -3.10 -25.02 -44.24
C ARG A 324 -4.36 -24.18 -44.08
N ARG A 325 -5.22 -24.34 -45.11
CA ARG A 325 -6.58 -23.78 -45.20
C ARG A 325 -7.49 -24.52 -44.21
N TRP A 326 -8.33 -23.79 -43.49
CA TRP A 326 -9.66 -24.24 -43.08
C TRP A 326 -10.68 -23.13 -43.35
N ILE A 327 -11.82 -23.58 -43.83
CA ILE A 327 -12.84 -22.90 -44.62
C ILE A 327 -13.98 -22.45 -43.68
N LEU A 328 -14.44 -21.23 -43.91
CA LEU A 328 -15.81 -20.67 -43.84
C LEU A 328 -16.77 -21.05 -42.66
N GLY A 329 -17.23 -20.01 -41.98
CA GLY A 329 -18.52 -19.93 -41.35
C GLY A 329 -18.97 -18.48 -41.25
N VAL A 330 -19.80 -18.09 -42.21
CA VAL A 330 -20.47 -16.77 -42.29
C VAL A 330 -21.62 -16.70 -41.30
N GLY A 331 -21.76 -15.61 -40.57
CA GLY A 331 -22.95 -15.29 -39.78
C GLY A 331 -23.03 -13.80 -39.52
N ALA A 332 -23.71 -13.10 -40.40
CA ALA A 332 -24.08 -11.70 -40.26
C ALA A 332 -25.20 -11.53 -39.25
N GLY A 333 -25.15 -10.46 -38.48
CA GLY A 333 -26.24 -10.04 -37.62
C GLY A 333 -26.08 -8.59 -37.19
N ALA A 334 -26.51 -7.70 -38.04
CA ALA A 334 -26.69 -6.27 -37.72
C ALA A 334 -27.96 -6.13 -36.84
N VAL A 335 -27.90 -5.36 -35.76
CA VAL A 335 -29.10 -4.79 -35.13
C VAL A 335 -28.84 -3.32 -34.80
N VAL A 336 -29.74 -2.58 -35.33
CA VAL A 336 -29.99 -1.15 -35.45
C VAL A 336 -30.24 -0.48 -34.09
N VAL A 337 -29.72 0.72 -33.96
CA VAL A 337 -30.04 1.74 -32.96
C VAL A 337 -31.51 2.19 -33.11
N ALA A 338 -32.23 2.32 -32.01
CA ALA A 338 -33.45 3.12 -31.96
C ALA A 338 -33.45 3.99 -30.70
N LEU A 339 -33.35 5.28 -30.92
CA LEU A 339 -33.72 6.37 -30.01
C LEU A 339 -35.25 6.39 -29.85
N ALA A 340 -35.75 6.58 -28.62
CA ALA A 340 -37.08 7.14 -28.39
C ALA A 340 -37.06 8.03 -27.15
N ALA A 341 -37.21 9.30 -27.41
CA ALA A 341 -37.61 10.30 -26.44
C ALA A 341 -39.11 10.13 -26.11
N GLY A 342 -39.48 10.25 -24.84
CA GLY A 342 -40.84 10.24 -24.37
C GLY A 342 -41.07 11.28 -23.30
N VAL A 343 -41.59 12.40 -23.71
CA VAL A 343 -42.19 13.46 -22.87
C VAL A 343 -43.58 12.98 -22.43
N GLY A 344 -43.88 13.11 -21.13
CA GLY A 344 -45.20 12.85 -20.59
C GLY A 344 -45.55 13.81 -19.46
N ILE A 345 -46.22 14.87 -19.83
CA ILE A 345 -46.96 15.81 -18.95
C ILE A 345 -48.33 15.21 -18.70
N TRP A 346 -48.83 15.29 -17.48
CA TRP A 346 -50.23 15.29 -17.01
C TRP A 346 -50.19 15.16 -15.50
N GLY A 347 -50.87 15.92 -14.65
CA GLY A 347 -51.96 16.84 -14.83
C GLY A 347 -52.47 17.25 -13.44
N LEU A 348 -53.03 18.37 -13.40
CA LEU A 348 -53.73 19.11 -12.37
C LEU A 348 -54.70 18.29 -11.49
N GLY A 349 -54.81 18.68 -10.21
CA GLY A 349 -55.93 18.34 -9.34
C GLY A 349 -56.03 19.31 -8.19
N ASP A 350 -56.90 20.30 -8.35
CA ASP A 350 -57.39 21.27 -7.37
C ASP A 350 -58.17 20.60 -6.23
N ASN A 351 -58.14 21.15 -5.04
CA ASN A 351 -59.27 21.67 -4.24
C ASN A 351 -58.81 22.05 -2.82
N ASP A 352 -58.80 23.28 -2.51
CA ASP A 352 -59.82 24.17 -1.92
C ASP A 352 -60.08 24.02 -0.41
N LYS A 353 -59.97 25.19 0.22
CA LYS A 353 -60.70 25.77 1.36
C LYS A 353 -60.29 25.48 2.80
N SER A 354 -59.88 26.44 3.50
CA SER A 354 -60.50 27.46 4.37
C SER A 354 -59.47 27.94 5.36
N GLY A 355 -59.00 29.13 5.51
CA GLY A 355 -59.72 30.31 5.95
C GLY A 355 -59.75 30.42 7.47
N SER A 356 -58.80 31.13 8.08
CA SER A 356 -59.07 31.93 9.26
C SER A 356 -57.98 32.97 9.49
N THR A 357 -58.33 34.18 9.33
CA THR A 357 -57.66 35.43 9.64
C THR A 357 -57.76 35.68 11.15
N ILE A 358 -56.67 35.93 11.83
CA ILE A 358 -56.64 36.83 13.00
C ILE A 358 -55.39 37.70 12.89
N ALA A 359 -55.67 38.98 12.94
CA ALA A 359 -54.74 40.08 12.81
C ALA A 359 -54.07 40.46 14.14
N ALA A 360 -52.91 41.09 13.98
CA ALA A 360 -52.31 42.12 14.80
C ALA A 360 -51.61 41.69 16.09
N THR A 361 -50.34 41.94 16.24
CA THR A 361 -49.86 43.23 16.74
C THR A 361 -48.32 43.33 16.61
N THR A 362 -47.87 44.42 16.07
CA THR A 362 -46.56 44.94 15.90
C THR A 362 -45.76 44.96 17.18
N THR A 363 -44.54 44.37 17.18
CA THR A 363 -43.42 44.96 17.91
C THR A 363 -42.15 44.70 17.11
N ALA A 364 -41.63 45.79 16.56
CA ALA A 364 -40.37 45.82 15.82
C ALA A 364 -39.22 45.57 16.80
N ALA A 365 -38.56 44.43 16.63
CA ALA A 365 -37.18 44.29 17.04
C ALA A 365 -36.36 44.03 15.79
N SER A 366 -35.71 45.07 15.30
CA SER A 366 -34.71 45.00 14.25
C SER A 366 -33.55 44.14 14.71
N SER A 367 -33.64 42.84 14.46
CA SER A 367 -32.45 41.98 14.43
C SER A 367 -31.90 42.07 13.02
N THR A 368 -30.98 42.98 12.79
CA THR A 368 -30.02 42.92 11.69
C THR A 368 -29.27 41.60 11.80
N VAL A 369 -29.73 40.63 11.04
CA VAL A 369 -28.88 39.47 10.69
C VAL A 369 -27.72 40.09 9.91
N ALA A 370 -26.57 40.22 10.58
CA ALA A 370 -25.32 40.52 9.91
C ALA A 370 -25.11 39.43 8.88
N VAL A 371 -25.30 39.75 7.62
CA VAL A 371 -24.74 38.97 6.50
C VAL A 371 -23.23 38.94 6.81
N SER A 372 -22.73 37.81 7.29
CA SER A 372 -21.33 37.59 7.52
C SER A 372 -20.63 37.80 6.19
N ALA A 373 -19.97 38.93 6.04
CA ALA A 373 -19.17 39.20 4.85
C ALA A 373 -18.13 38.09 4.76
N LEU A 374 -18.09 37.40 3.63
CA LEU A 374 -17.15 36.33 3.37
C LEU A 374 -15.70 36.87 3.60
N PRO A 375 -14.79 36.11 4.23
CA PRO A 375 -13.48 36.59 4.60
C PRO A 375 -12.68 36.99 3.36
N SER A 376 -12.07 38.18 3.39
CA SER A 376 -11.13 38.59 2.34
C SER A 376 -9.76 37.90 2.52
N LYS A 377 -8.93 37.85 1.45
CA LYS A 377 -7.56 37.34 1.52
C LYS A 377 -6.74 38.03 2.64
N ALA A 378 -6.89 39.33 2.83
CA ALA A 378 -6.22 40.10 3.87
C ALA A 378 -6.64 39.65 5.28
N GLN A 379 -7.94 39.37 5.49
CA GLN A 379 -8.44 38.84 6.75
C GLN A 379 -7.95 37.41 6.99
N ALA A 380 -7.97 36.56 5.95
CA ALA A 380 -7.44 35.20 6.03
C ALA A 380 -5.94 35.18 6.37
N ARG A 381 -5.14 36.06 5.74
CA ARG A 381 -3.71 36.22 6.06
C ARG A 381 -3.49 36.69 7.50
N ALA A 382 -4.25 37.67 7.97
CA ALA A 382 -4.14 38.18 9.33
C ALA A 382 -4.50 37.11 10.38
N ALA A 383 -5.51 36.30 10.09
CA ALA A 383 -5.97 35.21 10.98
C ALA A 383 -5.00 34.01 11.01
N ASN A 384 -4.06 33.90 10.04
CA ASN A 384 -3.19 32.75 9.90
C ASN A 384 -1.69 33.14 9.87
N PRO A 385 -1.12 33.63 10.97
CA PRO A 385 0.28 34.04 11.01
C PRO A 385 1.26 32.88 10.74
N ALA A 386 0.86 31.61 10.94
CA ALA A 386 1.65 30.42 10.66
C ALA A 386 2.00 30.26 9.17
N PHE A 387 1.25 30.86 8.24
CA PHE A 387 1.54 30.76 6.81
C PHE A 387 2.70 31.69 6.39
N ARG A 388 3.00 32.70 7.21
CA ARG A 388 3.97 33.75 6.85
C ARG A 388 5.37 33.17 6.61
N GLY A 389 5.88 33.37 5.40
CA GLY A 389 7.22 32.98 5.00
C GLY A 389 7.44 31.48 4.77
N LYS A 390 6.40 30.65 4.91
CA LYS A 390 6.48 29.24 4.58
C LYS A 390 6.50 29.04 3.06
N THR A 391 7.45 28.24 2.56
CA THR A 391 7.53 27.95 1.13
C THR A 391 6.48 26.94 0.72
N ILE A 392 5.76 27.20 -0.38
CA ILE A 392 4.72 26.33 -0.92
C ILE A 392 4.89 26.11 -2.42
N THR A 393 4.59 24.88 -2.88
CA THR A 393 4.55 24.50 -4.30
C THR A 393 3.18 23.93 -4.60
N LEU A 394 2.53 24.38 -5.68
CA LEU A 394 1.22 23.90 -6.11
C LEU A 394 1.39 22.94 -7.27
N VAL A 395 0.84 21.71 -7.14
CA VAL A 395 0.89 20.68 -8.18
C VAL A 395 -0.51 20.20 -8.53
N ASP A 396 -0.76 19.93 -9.80
CA ASP A 396 -1.97 19.29 -10.31
C ASP A 396 -1.70 17.83 -10.60
N VAL A 397 -2.46 16.94 -9.97
CA VAL A 397 -2.41 15.50 -10.18
C VAL A 397 -3.67 15.08 -10.93
N GLN A 398 -3.51 14.69 -12.19
CA GLN A 398 -4.62 14.33 -13.06
C GLN A 398 -5.03 12.86 -12.87
N ARG A 399 -6.19 12.47 -13.43
CA ARG A 399 -6.64 11.09 -13.49
C ARG A 399 -5.63 10.22 -14.25
N MET A 400 -5.61 8.93 -13.89
CA MET A 400 -4.74 7.95 -14.53
C MET A 400 -4.98 7.88 -16.05
N VAL A 401 -3.90 8.00 -16.81
CA VAL A 401 -3.90 7.81 -18.27
C VAL A 401 -2.92 6.67 -18.58
N GLY A 402 -3.44 5.52 -18.99
CA GLY A 402 -2.63 4.30 -19.12
C GLY A 402 -2.11 3.81 -17.76
N SER A 403 -0.80 3.64 -17.62
CA SER A 403 -0.13 3.16 -16.40
C SER A 403 0.39 4.27 -15.48
N SER A 404 0.16 5.56 -15.78
CA SER A 404 0.71 6.68 -15.01
C SER A 404 -0.33 7.75 -14.74
N LYS A 405 -0.20 8.44 -13.57
CA LYS A 405 -0.94 9.66 -13.26
C LYS A 405 -0.08 10.86 -13.66
N PRO A 406 -0.50 11.68 -14.65
CA PRO A 406 0.24 12.87 -15.02
C PRO A 406 0.28 13.88 -13.87
N VAL A 407 1.46 14.47 -13.66
CA VAL A 407 1.68 15.54 -12.69
C VAL A 407 2.10 16.79 -13.44
N SER A 408 1.50 17.91 -13.09
CA SER A 408 1.88 19.23 -13.60
C SER A 408 2.08 20.20 -12.45
N ILE A 409 2.97 21.18 -12.64
CA ILE A 409 3.31 22.16 -11.60
C ILE A 409 2.80 23.52 -12.04
N PHE A 410 2.01 24.19 -11.22
CA PHE A 410 1.65 25.58 -11.42
C PHE A 410 2.89 26.46 -11.23
N LEU A 411 3.11 27.40 -12.13
CA LEU A 411 4.29 28.25 -12.10
C LEU A 411 4.05 29.51 -11.25
N GLY A 412 5.12 30.02 -10.65
CA GLY A 412 5.11 31.29 -9.94
C GLY A 412 4.70 32.45 -10.85
N GLY A 413 4.01 33.44 -10.29
CA GLY A 413 3.46 34.57 -11.04
C GLY A 413 2.07 34.35 -11.64
N THR A 414 1.57 33.12 -11.65
CA THR A 414 0.17 32.82 -12.04
C THR A 414 -0.83 33.30 -10.99
N ALA A 415 -2.11 33.42 -11.35
CA ALA A 415 -3.17 33.83 -10.42
C ALA A 415 -3.28 32.85 -9.24
N GLN A 416 -3.11 31.54 -9.48
CA GLN A 416 -3.12 30.49 -8.48
C GLN A 416 -1.96 30.63 -7.47
N ALA A 417 -0.75 30.87 -7.97
CA ALA A 417 0.43 31.09 -7.12
C ALA A 417 0.29 32.38 -6.31
N LYS A 418 -0.18 33.47 -6.93
CA LYS A 418 -0.44 34.76 -6.26
C LYS A 418 -1.46 34.65 -5.15
N PHE A 419 -2.51 33.85 -5.32
CA PHE A 419 -3.49 33.61 -4.27
C PHE A 419 -2.81 33.02 -3.01
N LEU A 420 -1.90 32.07 -3.14
CA LEU A 420 -1.17 31.50 -2.02
C LEU A 420 -0.18 32.53 -1.40
N GLU A 421 0.43 33.37 -2.22
CA GLU A 421 1.29 34.47 -1.74
C GLU A 421 0.49 35.51 -0.97
N ASP A 422 -0.71 35.85 -1.43
CA ASP A 422 -1.64 36.75 -0.75
C ASP A 422 -2.06 36.23 0.63
N LEU A 423 -2.11 34.91 0.83
CA LEU A 423 -2.33 34.28 2.14
C LEU A 423 -1.10 34.33 3.05
N GLY A 424 0.07 34.70 2.53
CA GLY A 424 1.32 34.88 3.31
C GLY A 424 2.41 33.85 3.03
N PHE A 425 2.18 32.88 2.16
CA PHE A 425 3.22 31.93 1.73
C PHE A 425 4.26 32.60 0.82
N VAL A 426 5.40 31.95 0.66
CA VAL A 426 6.39 32.22 -0.38
C VAL A 426 6.28 31.14 -1.42
N TYR A 427 6.01 31.50 -2.67
CA TYR A 427 5.96 30.49 -3.72
C TYR A 427 7.36 29.97 -4.04
N ASN A 428 7.48 28.67 -4.37
CA ASN A 428 8.78 28.02 -4.61
C ASN A 428 9.48 28.62 -5.84
N LEU A 429 10.64 29.23 -5.63
CA LEU A 429 11.40 29.92 -6.69
C LEU A 429 11.95 29.00 -7.78
N SER A 430 12.14 27.70 -7.50
CA SER A 430 12.52 26.71 -8.53
C SER A 430 11.47 26.57 -9.63
N TYR A 431 10.25 27.03 -9.38
CA TYR A 431 9.12 27.00 -10.31
C TYR A 431 8.63 28.40 -10.69
N ALA A 432 9.50 29.37 -10.69
CA ALA A 432 9.20 30.69 -11.28
C ALA A 432 8.98 30.54 -12.81
N ALA A 433 7.96 31.22 -13.35
CA ALA A 433 7.71 31.20 -14.80
C ALA A 433 8.88 31.85 -15.56
N GLN A 434 9.31 31.21 -16.65
CA GLN A 434 10.36 31.72 -17.53
C GLN A 434 9.73 32.08 -18.90
N GLY A 435 9.56 33.39 -19.14
CA GLY A 435 8.93 33.86 -20.38
C GLY A 435 7.45 33.45 -20.50
N ASP A 436 7.04 33.03 -21.72
CA ASP A 436 5.67 32.61 -22.03
C ASP A 436 5.42 31.10 -21.76
N GLU A 437 6.07 30.54 -20.77
CA GLU A 437 5.94 29.13 -20.42
C GLU A 437 4.51 28.79 -19.97
N PRO A 438 3.90 27.67 -20.50
CA PRO A 438 2.55 27.30 -20.12
C PRO A 438 2.47 26.85 -18.65
N SER A 439 1.41 27.26 -17.94
CA SER A 439 1.14 26.83 -16.57
C SER A 439 -0.27 26.22 -16.50
N PRO A 440 -0.41 25.02 -15.92
CA PRO A 440 0.64 24.24 -15.25
C PRO A 440 1.62 23.54 -16.22
N ARG A 441 2.90 23.50 -15.84
CA ARG A 441 3.97 22.82 -16.60
C ARG A 441 3.95 21.31 -16.33
N PRO A 442 3.83 20.43 -17.36
CA PRO A 442 3.89 18.99 -17.17
C PRO A 442 5.25 18.50 -16.68
N MET A 443 5.26 17.61 -15.71
CA MET A 443 6.46 16.87 -15.30
C MET A 443 6.72 15.68 -16.23
N LYS A 444 8.00 15.42 -16.54
CA LYS A 444 8.36 14.21 -17.28
C LYS A 444 8.33 12.99 -16.36
N PRO A 445 8.02 11.79 -16.87
CA PRO A 445 8.18 10.54 -16.13
C PRO A 445 9.62 10.42 -15.58
N GLY A 446 9.76 10.22 -14.28
CA GLY A 446 11.06 10.10 -13.61
C GLY A 446 11.61 11.40 -13.00
N ASP A 447 11.05 12.57 -13.32
CA ASP A 447 11.42 13.82 -12.66
C ASP A 447 10.98 13.80 -11.18
N SER A 448 11.75 14.44 -10.31
CA SER A 448 11.40 14.66 -8.90
C SER A 448 11.06 16.13 -8.67
N LEU A 449 10.16 16.41 -7.73
CA LEU A 449 9.88 17.79 -7.31
C LEU A 449 11.09 18.39 -6.57
N GLU A 450 11.51 19.58 -7.01
CA GLU A 450 12.55 20.36 -6.35
C GLU A 450 11.93 21.18 -5.19
N VAL A 451 11.85 20.56 -4.02
CA VAL A 451 11.23 21.14 -2.82
C VAL A 451 12.11 20.94 -1.59
N ALA A 452 12.19 21.96 -0.75
CA ALA A 452 12.92 21.88 0.51
C ALA A 452 12.16 21.03 1.54
N SER A 453 12.88 20.42 2.49
CA SER A 453 12.29 19.53 3.51
C SER A 453 11.36 20.24 4.50
N ASP A 454 11.51 21.55 4.67
CA ASP A 454 10.72 22.43 5.53
C ASP A 454 9.62 23.20 4.77
N SER A 455 9.38 22.82 3.50
CA SER A 455 8.38 23.42 2.63
C SER A 455 7.08 22.58 2.57
N TYR A 456 6.09 23.11 1.87
CA TYR A 456 4.79 22.48 1.66
C TYR A 456 4.52 22.23 0.17
N VAL A 457 3.89 21.10 -0.13
CA VAL A 457 3.38 20.79 -1.47
C VAL A 457 1.87 20.68 -1.39
N LEU A 458 1.15 21.60 -2.00
CA LEU A 458 -0.31 21.53 -2.15
C LEU A 458 -0.64 20.72 -3.42
N ALA A 459 -1.16 19.51 -3.24
CA ALA A 459 -1.47 18.59 -4.34
C ALA A 459 -2.97 18.63 -4.66
N VAL A 460 -3.32 19.26 -5.76
CA VAL A 460 -4.69 19.32 -6.30
C VAL A 460 -5.00 18.04 -7.04
N ARG A 461 -6.04 17.30 -6.65
CA ARG A 461 -6.44 16.05 -7.30
C ARG A 461 -7.95 15.86 -7.34
N THR A 462 -8.42 15.20 -8.40
CA THR A 462 -9.82 14.76 -8.56
C THR A 462 -9.83 13.32 -9.00
N ASP A 463 -9.72 12.37 -8.12
CA ASP A 463 -10.04 10.98 -8.43
C ASP A 463 -10.98 10.42 -7.36
N GLU A 464 -11.67 9.33 -7.71
CA GLU A 464 -12.61 8.63 -6.83
C GLU A 464 -11.92 8.07 -5.59
N ASP A 465 -10.58 7.94 -5.64
CA ASP A 465 -9.73 7.57 -4.50
C ASP A 465 -9.40 8.76 -3.58
N ALA A 466 -9.79 9.98 -3.95
CA ALA A 466 -9.61 11.19 -3.17
C ALA A 466 -10.67 11.26 -2.07
N GLY A 467 -10.42 10.62 -0.95
CA GLY A 467 -11.29 10.71 0.23
C GLY A 467 -10.48 10.85 1.50
N GLY A 468 -10.77 11.89 2.31
CA GLY A 468 -10.22 12.01 3.66
C GLY A 468 -8.83 12.63 3.82
N GLY A 469 -8.27 13.32 2.81
CA GLY A 469 -7.06 14.15 2.96
C GLY A 469 -5.76 13.39 3.15
N GLY A 470 -5.68 12.13 2.74
CA GLY A 470 -4.48 11.29 2.78
C GLY A 470 -3.61 11.42 1.53
N LEU A 471 -2.38 10.86 1.57
CA LEU A 471 -1.44 10.83 0.43
C LEU A 471 -1.78 9.77 -0.61
N ARG A 472 -2.82 8.98 -0.37
CA ARG A 472 -3.27 7.92 -1.27
C ARG A 472 -3.62 8.48 -2.65
N GLY A 473 -3.29 7.73 -3.68
CA GLY A 473 -3.55 8.12 -5.06
C GLY A 473 -2.64 9.23 -5.62
N LEU A 474 -1.75 9.83 -4.81
CA LEU A 474 -0.74 10.74 -5.30
C LEU A 474 0.42 9.98 -5.93
N PRO A 475 0.91 10.39 -7.12
CA PRO A 475 2.09 9.81 -7.73
C PRO A 475 3.31 9.97 -6.83
N TYR A 476 4.28 9.06 -7.00
CA TYR A 476 5.51 9.06 -6.24
C TYR A 476 6.28 10.40 -6.29
N GLN A 477 6.30 11.06 -7.46
CA GLN A 477 6.93 12.38 -7.63
C GLN A 477 6.41 13.43 -6.64
N VAL A 478 5.16 13.27 -6.17
CA VAL A 478 4.51 14.17 -5.21
C VAL A 478 4.58 13.60 -3.79
N ALA A 479 4.13 12.35 -3.60
CA ALA A 479 4.04 11.72 -2.28
C ALA A 479 5.41 11.41 -1.66
N GLY A 480 6.45 11.18 -2.48
CA GLY A 480 7.81 10.85 -2.07
C GLY A 480 8.71 12.05 -1.77
N THR A 481 8.21 13.28 -1.83
CA THR A 481 8.99 14.48 -1.52
C THR A 481 9.34 14.56 -0.04
N ARG A 482 10.42 15.29 0.30
CA ARG A 482 10.79 15.59 1.69
C ARG A 482 9.91 16.66 2.32
N ALA A 483 9.16 17.40 1.51
CA ALA A 483 8.24 18.45 1.94
C ALA A 483 6.98 17.88 2.59
N THR A 484 6.26 18.69 3.35
CA THR A 484 4.93 18.31 3.86
C THR A 484 3.89 18.41 2.74
N VAL A 485 3.37 17.26 2.31
CA VAL A 485 2.34 17.20 1.24
C VAL A 485 0.95 17.40 1.83
N ILE A 486 0.20 18.33 1.26
CA ILE A 486 -1.19 18.65 1.63
C ILE A 486 -2.08 18.33 0.42
N PRO A 487 -2.81 17.18 0.43
CA PRO A 487 -3.78 16.88 -0.63
C PRO A 487 -5.00 17.81 -0.53
N LEU A 488 -5.43 18.32 -1.67
CA LEU A 488 -6.68 19.07 -1.84
C LEU A 488 -7.63 18.22 -2.69
N ASP A 489 -8.63 17.66 -2.03
CA ASP A 489 -9.57 16.69 -2.59
C ASP A 489 -10.99 17.26 -2.79
N ASP A 490 -11.27 18.46 -2.27
CA ASP A 490 -12.57 19.12 -2.42
C ASP A 490 -12.83 19.46 -3.90
N PRO A 491 -13.90 18.94 -4.53
CA PRO A 491 -14.13 19.10 -5.96
C PRO A 491 -14.28 20.55 -6.41
N GLU A 492 -14.89 21.41 -5.57
CA GLU A 492 -15.09 22.83 -5.89
C GLU A 492 -13.75 23.58 -5.83
N ALA A 493 -12.93 23.32 -4.80
CA ALA A 493 -11.60 23.93 -4.67
C ALA A 493 -10.64 23.44 -5.77
N VAL A 494 -10.71 22.16 -6.16
CA VAL A 494 -9.94 21.61 -7.28
C VAL A 494 -10.34 22.28 -8.59
N ALA A 495 -11.64 22.40 -8.86
CA ALA A 495 -12.15 23.09 -10.04
C ALA A 495 -11.73 24.57 -10.07
N ALA A 496 -11.74 25.25 -8.90
CA ALA A 496 -11.31 26.64 -8.77
C ALA A 496 -9.82 26.84 -9.13
N PHE A 497 -8.93 25.90 -8.78
CA PHE A 497 -7.53 25.95 -9.21
C PHE A 497 -7.34 25.65 -10.70
N ARG A 498 -8.05 24.67 -11.24
CA ARG A 498 -7.90 24.23 -12.64
C ARG A 498 -8.53 25.21 -13.64
N ASN A 499 -9.69 25.74 -13.29
CA ASN A 499 -10.50 26.64 -14.14
C ASN A 499 -10.63 28.00 -13.47
N TRP A 500 -9.51 28.69 -13.30
CA TRP A 500 -9.44 29.98 -12.59
C TRP A 500 -10.42 30.99 -13.19
N ASN A 501 -11.29 31.53 -12.35
CA ASN A 501 -12.32 32.51 -12.70
C ASN A 501 -12.53 33.49 -11.53
N PRO A 502 -13.33 34.56 -11.65
CA PRO A 502 -13.54 35.56 -10.60
C PRO A 502 -14.03 34.99 -9.25
N ASP A 503 -14.74 33.87 -9.25
CA ASP A 503 -15.30 33.26 -8.04
C ASP A 503 -14.29 32.32 -7.36
N SER A 504 -13.20 31.93 -8.06
CA SER A 504 -12.21 30.98 -7.57
C SER A 504 -11.59 31.39 -6.24
N GLU A 505 -11.26 32.67 -6.07
CA GLU A 505 -10.67 33.16 -4.83
C GLU A 505 -11.59 32.94 -3.63
N GLN A 506 -12.89 33.17 -3.79
CA GLN A 506 -13.86 33.02 -2.70
C GLN A 506 -14.05 31.54 -2.33
N ILE A 507 -14.14 30.67 -3.33
CA ILE A 507 -14.22 29.21 -3.12
C ILE A 507 -12.99 28.72 -2.36
N LEU A 508 -11.80 29.18 -2.74
CA LEU A 508 -10.56 28.78 -2.08
C LEU A 508 -10.42 29.35 -0.66
N LEU A 509 -10.93 30.55 -0.39
CA LEU A 509 -10.97 31.08 0.96
C LEU A 509 -11.85 30.21 1.88
N ASP A 510 -12.97 29.72 1.37
CA ASP A 510 -13.92 28.89 2.13
C ASP A 510 -13.41 27.44 2.31
N LYS A 511 -12.89 26.82 1.28
CA LYS A 511 -12.53 25.39 1.25
C LYS A 511 -11.08 25.10 1.60
N LEU A 512 -10.14 25.88 1.06
CA LEU A 512 -8.70 25.64 1.22
C LEU A 512 -8.15 26.18 2.53
N VAL A 513 -8.53 27.39 2.96
CA VAL A 513 -7.93 28.00 4.16
C VAL A 513 -8.14 27.15 5.41
N PRO A 514 -9.32 26.55 5.70
CA PRO A 514 -9.49 25.65 6.83
C PRO A 514 -8.63 24.39 6.75
N LEU A 515 -8.35 23.90 5.54
CA LEU A 515 -7.46 22.75 5.33
C LEU A 515 -5.99 23.14 5.68
N LEU A 516 -5.54 24.29 5.19
CA LEU A 516 -4.19 24.81 5.46
C LEU A 516 -3.97 25.09 6.96
N GLN A 517 -4.97 25.64 7.66
CA GLN A 517 -4.93 25.87 9.12
C GLN A 517 -4.64 24.60 9.92
N LYS A 518 -5.17 23.46 9.49
CA LYS A 518 -4.98 22.16 10.15
C LYS A 518 -3.62 21.54 9.85
N ARG A 519 -2.98 21.89 8.74
CA ARG A 519 -1.80 21.21 8.21
C ARG A 519 -0.52 22.03 8.26
N VAL A 520 -0.58 23.35 8.22
CA VAL A 520 0.57 24.25 8.29
C VAL A 520 0.85 24.61 9.75
N LYS A 521 2.08 24.32 10.19
CA LYS A 521 2.54 24.56 11.57
C LYS A 521 3.66 25.58 11.61
#